data_a40e8594a1320a981f7aec545cf5ba32
#
_entry.id   a40e8594a1320a981f7aec545cf5ba32
#
_cell.length_a   1.000
_cell.length_b   1.000
_cell.length_c   1.000
_cell.angle_alpha   90.00
_cell.angle_beta   90.00
_cell.angle_gamma   90.00
#
_symmetry.space_group_name_H-M   'P 1'
#
loop_
_entity.id
_entity.type
_entity.pdbx_description
1 polymer ?
#
loop_
_entity_poly.entity_id
_entity_poly.type
_entity_poly.pdbx_seq_one_letter_code
_entity_poly.pdbx_strand_id
1 'polypeptide(L)'
;MAPEVEPKDIPLGIYSHLNFAFALIDPKTFRIAPMTDATAKRYKALTALKNRQNGLEVYIAIGGWDFNDPGPTRTTFSDLAASQSAQDTFFDSLISFMLHNNFDGVDLDWEYPTADDRGGRPEDFANYVTLVKRLRERLDQLPKHYGLTITLVCCVILRVLER
;
A
#
# COMPACT_ATOMS: atom_id res chain seq x y z
N MET A 1 -22.00 14.23 -7.20
CA MET A 1 -21.12 13.34 -6.42
C MET A 1 -21.72 11.93 -6.47
N ALA A 2 -20.93 10.92 -6.78
CA ALA A 2 -21.39 9.54 -6.62
C ALA A 2 -21.70 9.29 -5.13
N PRO A 3 -22.72 8.47 -4.79
CA PRO A 3 -22.99 8.13 -3.41
C PRO A 3 -21.77 7.45 -2.78
N GLU A 4 -21.42 7.87 -1.58
CA GLU A 4 -20.32 7.27 -0.83
C GLU A 4 -20.72 5.85 -0.41
N VAL A 5 -19.94 4.85 -0.85
CA VAL A 5 -20.20 3.44 -0.54
C VAL A 5 -19.67 3.15 0.86
N GLU A 6 -20.55 2.76 1.76
CA GLU A 6 -20.15 2.31 3.10
C GLU A 6 -19.76 0.82 3.10
N PRO A 7 -18.82 0.38 3.96
CA PRO A 7 -18.42 -1.02 4.01
C PRO A 7 -19.58 -2.02 4.12
N LYS A 8 -20.66 -1.66 4.82
CA LYS A 8 -21.87 -2.49 4.99
C LYS A 8 -22.62 -2.76 3.67
N ASP A 9 -22.45 -1.89 2.66
CA ASP A 9 -23.14 -1.94 1.38
C ASP A 9 -22.37 -2.76 0.33
N ILE A 10 -21.16 -3.24 0.65
CA ILE A 10 -20.35 -4.08 -0.22
C ILE A 10 -21.02 -5.46 -0.34
N PRO A 11 -21.31 -5.94 -1.57
CA PRO A 11 -21.93 -7.25 -1.78
C PRO A 11 -20.91 -8.35 -1.42
N LEU A 12 -21.26 -9.15 -0.41
CA LEU A 12 -20.45 -10.29 0.03
C LEU A 12 -20.65 -11.51 -0.86
N GLY A 13 -19.64 -12.40 -0.89
CA GLY A 13 -19.67 -13.63 -1.68
C GLY A 13 -19.20 -13.49 -3.12
N ILE A 14 -18.93 -12.25 -3.58
CA ILE A 14 -18.44 -11.96 -4.95
C ILE A 14 -16.92 -11.82 -4.96
N TYR A 15 -16.36 -11.23 -3.92
CA TYR A 15 -14.93 -10.91 -3.84
C TYR A 15 -14.21 -11.82 -2.85
N SER A 16 -13.01 -12.30 -3.22
CA SER A 16 -12.10 -12.97 -2.31
C SER A 16 -11.23 -11.98 -1.53
N HIS A 17 -10.94 -10.82 -2.13
CA HIS A 17 -10.09 -9.76 -1.58
C HIS A 17 -10.74 -8.40 -1.73
N LEU A 18 -10.51 -7.53 -0.75
CA LEU A 18 -10.89 -6.11 -0.80
C LEU A 18 -9.67 -5.26 -0.43
N ASN A 19 -9.36 -4.26 -1.24
CA ASN A 19 -8.32 -3.27 -0.92
C ASN A 19 -8.98 -1.99 -0.39
N PHE A 20 -8.56 -1.52 0.78
CA PHE A 20 -8.93 -0.21 1.26
C PHE A 20 -7.98 0.85 0.68
N ALA A 21 -8.47 1.73 -0.17
CA ALA A 21 -7.71 2.83 -0.76
C ALA A 21 -8.05 4.15 -0.05
N PHE A 22 -7.19 4.80 0.70
CA PHE A 22 -5.78 4.46 0.93
C PHE A 22 -5.38 4.76 2.39
N ALA A 23 -4.19 4.29 2.78
CA ALA A 23 -3.37 4.90 3.80
C ALA A 23 -2.16 5.58 3.13
N LEU A 24 -1.49 6.48 3.83
CA LEU A 24 -0.38 7.27 3.31
C LEU A 24 0.89 6.98 4.12
N ILE A 25 2.03 7.40 3.56
CA ILE A 25 3.32 7.43 4.26
C ILE A 25 3.60 8.89 4.62
N ASP A 26 3.84 9.19 5.89
CA ASP A 26 4.30 10.51 6.29
C ASP A 26 5.69 10.78 5.69
N PRO A 27 5.87 11.84 4.90
CA PRO A 27 7.10 12.07 4.15
C PRO A 27 8.32 12.43 5.02
N LYS A 28 8.11 12.78 6.28
CA LYS A 28 9.19 13.16 7.21
C LYS A 28 9.61 11.99 8.10
N THR A 29 8.65 11.16 8.50
CA THR A 29 8.88 10.09 9.47
C THR A 29 8.88 8.71 8.86
N PHE A 30 8.44 8.57 7.61
CA PHE A 30 8.20 7.30 6.91
C PHE A 30 7.25 6.34 7.64
N ARG A 31 6.42 6.87 8.53
CA ARG A 31 5.40 6.07 9.22
C ARG A 31 4.09 6.07 8.45
N ILE A 32 3.35 4.97 8.59
CA ILE A 32 1.98 4.86 8.05
C ILE A 32 1.06 5.89 8.75
N ALA A 33 0.21 6.53 7.97
CA ALA A 33 -0.79 7.47 8.45
C ALA A 33 -2.12 7.26 7.69
N PRO A 34 -3.28 7.44 8.33
CA PRO A 34 -4.54 7.48 7.62
C PRO A 34 -4.62 8.76 6.77
N MET A 35 -5.36 8.71 5.65
CA MET A 35 -5.62 9.93 4.86
C MET A 35 -6.32 11.02 5.68
N THR A 36 -7.30 10.62 6.49
CA THR A 36 -8.09 11.49 7.36
C THR A 36 -8.55 10.70 8.60
N ASP A 37 -9.04 11.42 9.62
CA ASP A 37 -9.67 10.80 10.78
C ASP A 37 -10.93 10.00 10.41
N ALA A 38 -11.67 10.43 9.40
CA ALA A 38 -12.84 9.71 8.89
C ALA A 38 -12.42 8.38 8.24
N THR A 39 -11.34 8.38 7.46
CA THR A 39 -10.76 7.17 6.86
C THR A 39 -10.33 6.18 7.94
N ALA A 40 -9.67 6.66 9.00
CA ALA A 40 -9.24 5.82 10.12
C ALA A 40 -10.38 5.03 10.78
N LYS A 41 -11.57 5.63 10.89
CA LYS A 41 -12.76 4.95 11.44
C LYS A 41 -13.28 3.84 10.54
N ARG A 42 -13.09 3.95 9.22
CA ARG A 42 -13.59 3.00 8.23
C ARG A 42 -12.74 1.74 8.09
N TYR A 43 -11.45 1.76 8.45
CA TYR A 43 -10.58 0.59 8.37
C TYR A 43 -11.17 -0.60 9.13
N LYS A 44 -11.56 -0.39 10.39
CA LYS A 44 -12.17 -1.45 11.22
C LYS A 44 -13.54 -1.88 10.73
N ALA A 45 -14.32 -0.98 10.14
CA ALA A 45 -15.60 -1.32 9.55
C ALA A 45 -15.44 -2.23 8.32
N LEU A 46 -14.43 -1.99 7.46
CA LEU A 46 -14.16 -2.84 6.30
C LEU A 46 -13.63 -4.21 6.74
N THR A 47 -12.64 -4.26 7.63
CA THR A 47 -12.06 -5.53 8.09
C THR A 47 -13.06 -6.38 8.89
N ALA A 48 -14.08 -5.78 9.51
CA ALA A 48 -15.17 -6.50 10.16
C ALA A 48 -16.06 -7.31 9.20
N LEU A 49 -16.03 -7.04 7.90
CA LEU A 49 -16.74 -7.85 6.89
C LEU A 49 -16.24 -9.29 6.83
N LYS A 50 -15.00 -9.55 7.24
CA LYS A 50 -14.45 -10.92 7.37
C LYS A 50 -15.25 -11.81 8.31
N ASN A 51 -15.94 -11.22 9.30
CA ASN A 51 -16.84 -11.96 10.19
C ASN A 51 -18.14 -12.42 9.50
N ARG A 52 -18.43 -11.84 8.33
CA ARG A 52 -19.65 -12.13 7.55
C ARG A 52 -19.38 -12.97 6.30
N GLN A 53 -18.11 -13.08 5.90
CA GLN A 53 -17.70 -13.91 4.76
C GLN A 53 -16.39 -14.64 5.11
N ASN A 54 -16.49 -15.94 5.27
CA ASN A 54 -15.32 -16.79 5.48
C ASN A 54 -14.39 -16.77 4.25
N GLY A 55 -13.09 -16.65 4.47
CA GLY A 55 -12.08 -16.61 3.40
C GLY A 55 -11.94 -15.24 2.72
N LEU A 56 -12.67 -14.19 3.16
CA LEU A 56 -12.45 -12.83 2.69
C LEU A 56 -11.15 -12.29 3.30
N GLU A 57 -10.26 -11.80 2.46
CA GLU A 57 -9.06 -11.07 2.87
C GLU A 57 -9.23 -9.56 2.62
N VAL A 58 -8.72 -8.74 3.53
CA VAL A 58 -8.80 -7.28 3.42
C VAL A 58 -7.41 -6.69 3.54
N TYR A 59 -6.96 -6.00 2.50
CA TYR A 59 -5.65 -5.37 2.43
C TYR A 59 -5.77 -3.85 2.57
N ILE A 60 -4.70 -3.23 3.04
CA ILE A 60 -4.55 -1.78 3.00
C ILE A 60 -3.71 -1.39 1.79
N ALA A 61 -4.26 -0.58 0.89
CA ALA A 61 -3.51 0.03 -0.20
C ALA A 61 -2.83 1.32 0.30
N ILE A 62 -1.59 1.54 -0.14
CA ILE A 62 -0.74 2.64 0.32
C ILE A 62 -0.26 3.43 -0.89
N GLY A 63 -0.51 4.73 -0.89
CA GLY A 63 -0.11 5.63 -1.96
C GLY A 63 -1.27 6.07 -2.83
N GLY A 64 -1.32 5.56 -4.07
CA GLY A 64 -2.27 5.94 -5.09
C GLY A 64 -1.81 7.14 -5.91
N TRP A 65 -2.58 7.45 -6.97
CA TRP A 65 -2.21 8.47 -7.97
C TRP A 65 -1.81 9.81 -7.33
N ASP A 66 -2.69 10.38 -6.50
CA ASP A 66 -2.49 11.73 -5.94
C ASP A 66 -1.27 11.81 -5.01
N PHE A 67 -0.79 10.66 -4.50
CA PHE A 67 0.35 10.64 -3.59
C PHE A 67 1.66 11.07 -4.24
N ASN A 68 1.80 10.87 -5.56
CA ASN A 68 2.96 11.28 -6.35
C ASN A 68 2.74 12.60 -7.13
N ASP A 69 1.63 13.31 -6.89
CA ASP A 69 1.41 14.64 -7.45
C ASP A 69 2.40 15.68 -6.88
N PRO A 70 2.62 16.81 -7.58
CA PRO A 70 3.46 17.89 -7.07
C PRO A 70 3.04 18.34 -5.67
N GLY A 71 3.88 18.07 -4.68
CA GLY A 71 3.59 18.36 -3.28
C GLY A 71 4.58 17.69 -2.32
N PRO A 72 4.30 17.72 -1.01
CA PRO A 72 5.20 17.18 0.01
C PRO A 72 5.46 15.68 -0.08
N THR A 73 4.55 14.92 -0.68
CA THR A 73 4.61 13.47 -0.77
C THR A 73 5.25 12.94 -2.04
N ARG A 74 5.48 13.80 -3.03
CA ARG A 74 5.87 13.45 -4.40
C ARG A 74 7.03 12.45 -4.49
N THR A 75 8.06 12.61 -3.66
CA THR A 75 9.27 11.77 -3.69
C THR A 75 9.32 10.75 -2.55
N THR A 76 8.27 10.66 -1.74
CA THR A 76 8.27 9.84 -0.52
C THR A 76 8.59 8.37 -0.80
N PHE A 77 8.03 7.77 -1.87
CA PHE A 77 8.35 6.40 -2.24
C PHE A 77 9.80 6.23 -2.71
N SER A 78 10.34 7.16 -3.51
CA SER A 78 11.75 7.12 -3.93
C SER A 78 12.69 7.25 -2.74
N ASP A 79 12.40 8.17 -1.80
CA ASP A 79 13.18 8.37 -0.59
C ASP A 79 13.13 7.14 0.34
N LEU A 80 11.94 6.55 0.50
CA LEU A 80 11.73 5.31 1.24
C LEU A 80 12.51 4.15 0.61
N ALA A 81 12.38 3.97 -0.71
CA ALA A 81 13.02 2.86 -1.41
C ALA A 81 14.55 2.95 -1.38
N ALA A 82 15.11 4.16 -1.35
CA ALA A 82 16.56 4.40 -1.30
C ALA A 82 17.18 4.24 0.10
N SER A 83 16.39 4.17 1.19
CA SER A 83 16.89 4.20 2.57
C SER A 83 16.46 3.00 3.38
N GLN A 84 17.40 2.14 3.77
CA GLN A 84 17.10 0.97 4.62
C GLN A 84 16.51 1.37 5.97
N SER A 85 17.01 2.43 6.60
CA SER A 85 16.48 2.89 7.89
C SER A 85 15.05 3.43 7.78
N ALA A 86 14.73 4.11 6.67
CA ALA A 86 13.37 4.52 6.37
C ALA A 86 12.45 3.31 6.15
N GLN A 87 12.93 2.30 5.42
CA GLN A 87 12.21 1.03 5.23
C GLN A 87 11.93 0.33 6.56
N ASP A 88 12.90 0.24 7.46
CA ASP A 88 12.70 -0.40 8.77
C ASP A 88 11.64 0.34 9.58
N THR A 89 11.67 1.67 9.60
CA THR A 89 10.65 2.50 10.25
C THR A 89 9.27 2.30 9.64
N PHE A 90 9.20 2.25 8.31
CA PHE A 90 7.97 2.00 7.58
C PHE A 90 7.41 0.61 7.89
N PHE A 91 8.24 -0.44 7.84
CA PHE A 91 7.81 -1.82 8.10
C PHE A 91 7.24 -2.00 9.51
N ASP A 92 7.92 -1.47 10.52
CA ASP A 92 7.43 -1.55 11.90
C ASP A 92 6.10 -0.81 12.09
N SER A 93 5.98 0.35 11.47
CA SER A 93 4.75 1.15 11.48
C SER A 93 3.62 0.46 10.73
N LEU A 94 3.90 -0.11 9.55
CA LEU A 94 2.94 -0.83 8.72
C LEU A 94 2.41 -2.08 9.43
N ILE A 95 3.30 -2.90 9.98
CA ILE A 95 2.92 -4.11 10.70
C ILE A 95 2.01 -3.76 11.89
N SER A 96 2.41 -2.77 12.69
CA SER A 96 1.59 -2.30 13.82
C SER A 96 0.22 -1.82 13.36
N PHE A 97 0.17 -1.10 12.24
CA PHE A 97 -1.07 -0.60 11.65
C PHE A 97 -1.97 -1.73 11.15
N MET A 98 -1.41 -2.71 10.44
CA MET A 98 -2.17 -3.88 9.96
C MET A 98 -2.75 -4.70 11.12
N LEU A 99 -1.95 -4.98 12.14
CA LEU A 99 -2.39 -5.71 13.32
C LEU A 99 -3.51 -4.96 14.06
N HIS A 100 -3.36 -3.64 14.27
CA HIS A 100 -4.35 -2.82 14.97
C HIS A 100 -5.71 -2.78 14.27
N ASN A 101 -5.69 -2.76 12.93
CA ASN A 101 -6.88 -2.64 12.09
C ASN A 101 -7.37 -3.98 11.52
N ASN A 102 -6.70 -5.11 11.87
CA ASN A 102 -7.04 -6.46 11.40
C ASN A 102 -6.99 -6.63 9.87
N PHE A 103 -6.02 -5.99 9.20
CA PHE A 103 -5.74 -6.24 7.79
C PHE A 103 -5.01 -7.57 7.58
N ASP A 104 -5.19 -8.19 6.41
CA ASP A 104 -4.58 -9.47 6.02
C ASP A 104 -3.40 -9.30 5.08
N GLY A 105 -3.18 -8.08 4.60
CA GLY A 105 -2.09 -7.77 3.69
C GLY A 105 -1.99 -6.29 3.39
N VAL A 106 -1.02 -5.96 2.55
CA VAL A 106 -0.72 -4.63 2.05
C VAL A 106 -0.59 -4.64 0.53
N ASP A 107 -1.09 -3.60 -0.10
CA ASP A 107 -0.90 -3.26 -1.51
C ASP A 107 -0.06 -1.99 -1.62
N LEU A 108 1.07 -2.05 -2.34
CA LEU A 108 1.91 -0.86 -2.56
C LEU A 108 1.54 -0.25 -3.92
N ASP A 109 0.88 0.90 -3.85
CA ASP A 109 0.37 1.62 -5.01
C ASP A 109 1.26 2.84 -5.30
N TRP A 110 2.47 2.56 -5.81
CA TRP A 110 3.43 3.57 -6.24
C TRP A 110 3.29 3.87 -7.73
N GLU A 111 2.84 5.07 -8.08
CA GLU A 111 2.52 5.49 -9.44
C GLU A 111 3.39 6.68 -9.89
N TYR A 112 4.63 6.47 -10.43
CA TYR A 112 5.27 5.17 -10.68
C TYR A 112 6.76 5.25 -10.41
N PRO A 113 7.43 4.14 -10.06
CA PRO A 113 8.89 4.10 -10.00
C PRO A 113 9.48 4.53 -11.34
N THR A 114 10.57 5.29 -11.32
CA THR A 114 11.30 5.81 -12.49
C THR A 114 10.56 6.84 -13.37
N ALA A 115 9.30 7.16 -13.10
CA ALA A 115 8.55 8.18 -13.82
C ALA A 115 8.98 9.57 -13.35
N ASP A 116 9.76 10.29 -14.16
CA ASP A 116 10.33 11.61 -13.83
C ASP A 116 9.25 12.69 -13.66
N ASP A 117 8.20 12.64 -14.46
CA ASP A 117 7.01 13.49 -14.35
C ASP A 117 6.22 13.24 -13.04
N ARG A 118 6.44 12.09 -12.38
CA ARG A 118 5.85 11.70 -11.11
C ARG A 118 6.83 11.74 -9.93
N GLY A 119 8.02 12.34 -10.10
CA GLY A 119 9.07 12.44 -9.08
C GLY A 119 9.89 11.17 -8.90
N GLY A 120 9.80 10.23 -9.83
CA GLY A 120 10.61 9.03 -9.86
C GLY A 120 12.06 9.30 -10.27
N ARG A 121 12.97 8.41 -9.88
CA ARG A 121 14.41 8.48 -10.13
C ARG A 121 14.88 7.22 -10.87
N PRO A 122 15.96 7.28 -11.66
CA PRO A 122 16.47 6.11 -12.39
C PRO A 122 16.73 4.87 -11.52
N GLU A 123 17.13 5.07 -10.25
CA GLU A 123 17.46 4.02 -9.31
C GLU A 123 16.22 3.34 -8.70
N ASP A 124 15.04 3.93 -8.83
CA ASP A 124 13.82 3.49 -8.15
C ASP A 124 13.45 2.06 -8.53
N PHE A 125 13.70 1.63 -9.77
CA PHE A 125 13.40 0.26 -10.17
C PHE A 125 14.14 -0.77 -9.28
N ALA A 126 15.47 -0.62 -9.14
CA ALA A 126 16.28 -1.52 -8.34
C ALA A 126 15.97 -1.39 -6.84
N ASN A 127 15.75 -0.15 -6.39
CA ASN A 127 15.40 0.14 -5.00
C ASN A 127 14.02 -0.43 -4.63
N TYR A 128 13.05 -0.36 -5.54
CA TYR A 128 11.71 -0.91 -5.31
C TYR A 128 11.73 -2.44 -5.21
N VAL A 129 12.49 -3.11 -6.08
CA VAL A 129 12.70 -4.56 -5.96
C VAL A 129 13.27 -4.92 -4.59
N THR A 130 14.24 -4.14 -4.10
CA THR A 130 14.85 -4.35 -2.77
C THR A 130 13.84 -4.10 -1.65
N LEU A 131 13.08 -3.00 -1.72
CA LEU A 131 12.02 -2.67 -0.76
C LEU A 131 10.98 -3.80 -0.65
N VAL A 132 10.48 -4.29 -1.80
CA VAL A 132 9.45 -5.35 -1.83
C VAL A 132 10.00 -6.66 -1.25
N LYS A 133 11.24 -7.05 -1.60
CA LYS A 133 11.89 -8.24 -1.03
C LYS A 133 12.04 -8.14 0.48
N ARG A 134 12.59 -7.04 0.98
CA ARG A 134 12.76 -6.82 2.43
C ARG A 134 11.43 -6.80 3.18
N LEU A 135 10.39 -6.16 2.59
CA LEU A 135 9.06 -6.18 3.18
C LEU A 135 8.49 -7.61 3.23
N ARG A 136 8.64 -8.39 2.15
CA ARG A 136 8.21 -9.80 2.14
C ARG A 136 8.90 -10.61 3.24
N GLU A 137 10.24 -10.49 3.34
CA GLU A 137 11.03 -11.15 4.39
C GLU A 137 10.56 -10.75 5.79
N ARG A 138 10.22 -9.46 6.00
CA ARG A 138 9.73 -8.96 7.28
C ARG A 138 8.34 -9.50 7.62
N LEU A 139 7.44 -9.58 6.64
CA LEU A 139 6.10 -10.13 6.82
C LEU A 139 6.13 -11.66 7.07
N ASP A 140 7.07 -12.38 6.48
CA ASP A 140 7.22 -13.83 6.65
C ASP A 140 7.72 -14.22 8.06
N GLN A 141 8.26 -13.28 8.82
CA GLN A 141 8.61 -13.48 10.24
C GLN A 141 7.41 -13.45 11.19
N LEU A 142 6.25 -13.04 10.70
CA LEU A 142 5.03 -12.96 11.53
C LEU A 142 4.36 -14.35 11.65
N PRO A 143 3.63 -14.61 12.74
CA PRO A 143 2.98 -15.91 12.97
C PRO A 143 1.91 -16.29 11.94
N LYS A 144 1.36 -15.29 11.25
CA LYS A 144 0.34 -15.44 10.21
C LYS A 144 0.93 -14.97 8.88
N HIS A 145 0.56 -15.64 7.79
CA HIS A 145 0.86 -15.13 6.45
C HIS A 145 0.08 -13.83 6.18
N TYR A 146 0.80 -12.80 5.69
CA TYR A 146 0.24 -11.54 5.23
C TYR A 146 0.51 -11.38 3.74
N GLY A 147 -0.54 -11.02 2.98
CA GLY A 147 -0.39 -10.77 1.55
C GLY A 147 0.41 -9.51 1.25
N LEU A 148 1.09 -9.51 0.12
CA LEU A 148 1.81 -8.34 -0.41
C LEU A 148 1.55 -8.28 -1.91
N THR A 149 0.93 -7.19 -2.36
CA THR A 149 0.65 -6.89 -3.76
C THR A 149 1.24 -5.54 -4.14
N ILE A 150 1.39 -5.30 -5.42
CA ILE A 150 1.91 -4.06 -5.98
C ILE A 150 1.10 -3.68 -7.21
N THR A 151 0.94 -2.38 -7.46
CA THR A 151 0.40 -1.87 -8.72
C THR A 151 1.49 -1.82 -9.78
N LEU A 152 1.19 -2.36 -10.97
CA LEU A 152 2.09 -2.32 -12.13
C LEU A 152 1.37 -1.75 -13.34
N VAL A 153 2.08 -0.88 -14.09
CA VAL A 153 1.57 -0.36 -15.38
C VAL A 153 1.99 -1.27 -16.51
N CYS A 154 1.05 -1.62 -17.36
CA CYS A 154 1.27 -2.47 -18.53
C CYS A 154 2.34 -1.90 -19.49
N CYS A 155 2.50 -0.57 -19.58
CA CYS A 155 3.48 0.09 -20.45
C CYS A 155 4.94 -0.12 -20.03
N VAL A 156 5.22 -0.46 -18.76
CA VAL A 156 6.58 -0.77 -18.31
C VAL A 156 7.02 -2.14 -18.78
N ILE A 157 6.10 -3.08 -18.93
CA ILE A 157 6.37 -4.45 -19.42
C ILE A 157 6.82 -4.43 -20.89
N LEU A 158 6.25 -3.55 -21.73
CA LEU A 158 6.65 -3.44 -23.15
C LEU A 158 8.07 -2.93 -23.35
N ARG A 159 8.60 -2.08 -22.47
CA ARG A 159 9.99 -1.59 -22.56
C ARG A 159 11.03 -2.63 -22.10
N VAL A 160 10.63 -3.60 -21.28
CA VAL A 160 11.54 -4.68 -20.82
C VAL A 160 11.69 -5.78 -21.87
N LEU A 161 10.71 -5.94 -22.76
CA LEU A 161 10.73 -6.95 -23.83
C LEU A 161 11.42 -6.47 -25.13
N GLU A 162 11.76 -5.17 -25.22
CA GLU A 162 12.47 -4.59 -26.38
C GLU A 162 14.00 -4.45 -26.19
N ARG A 163 14.61 -5.08 -25.16
CA ARG A 163 16.06 -5.06 -24.94
C ARG A 163 16.67 -6.44 -24.93
#